data_11ed987ec71fd21c280e1155ea92d48c
#
_entry.id   11ed987ec71fd21c280e1155ea92d48c
#
_cell.length_a   1.000
_cell.length_b   1.000
_cell.length_c   1.000
_cell.angle_alpha   90.00
_cell.angle_beta   90.00
_cell.angle_gamma   90.00
#
_symmetry.space_group_name_H-M   'P 1'
#
loop_
_entity.id
_entity.type
_entity.pdbx_description
1 polymer ?
#
loop_
_entity_poly.entity_id
_entity_poly.type
_entity_poly.pdbx_seq_one_letter_code
_entity_poly.pdbx_strand_id
1 'polypeptide(L)'
;MQKSARFGFWKDSFTGEYEEAGREEWMQYKKGRNSRMAGNQWKKILAAGLCGLLAAGVLAGCGGGSGSGSSSSGGKMKVGIVQIVQHPALDESNKGFVDALNEAGLKDKVEIDEQNAQGDQSNLKAIANRYVSGNYKLIGAISTPAAQAMANATDKIPIICTAISDFENAKLMKSEKAPDSNVTGTNDRGPVDKQVKLIKEIQPNVKKIGIIYNSSEINSVVQAKHLKENCQPLGIDVVELTVNSVNDVQQVAEGFLGGKVDAIYVPTDNIIASSIPTLMAVANREKIPVYGAEVGHVKNGVLASESISFYDIGHRAGQMAAEILKGNKTVKDFPVEGADKTKLYINKSEMETLGIQIPKEVLDRAEMI
;
A
#
# COMPACT_ATOMS: atom_id res chain seq x y z
N MET A 1 35.55 30.48 -44.23
CA MET A 1 35.24 31.87 -43.92
C MET A 1 34.39 31.94 -42.68
N GLN A 2 34.96 32.57 -41.66
CA GLN A 2 34.38 32.90 -40.36
C GLN A 2 33.07 33.64 -40.43
N LYS A 3 32.16 33.42 -39.49
CA LYS A 3 31.62 34.46 -38.62
C LYS A 3 30.95 33.87 -37.40
N SER A 4 31.62 34.06 -36.28
CA SER A 4 31.11 34.03 -34.92
C SER A 4 30.24 35.24 -34.66
N ALA A 5 29.17 35.10 -33.88
CA ALA A 5 28.54 36.17 -33.13
C ALA A 5 27.86 35.60 -31.87
N ARG A 6 28.53 35.71 -30.74
CA ARG A 6 28.20 36.50 -29.55
C ARG A 6 26.87 36.16 -28.89
N PHE A 7 26.95 35.28 -27.89
CA PHE A 7 26.12 35.32 -26.68
C PHE A 7 26.89 36.13 -25.64
N GLY A 8 26.31 37.22 -25.22
CA GLY A 8 26.82 38.07 -24.17
C GLY A 8 25.70 38.74 -23.40
N PHE A 9 25.78 38.65 -22.07
CA PHE A 9 25.20 39.55 -21.09
C PHE A 9 23.69 39.49 -20.82
N TRP A 10 23.32 38.70 -19.82
CA TRP A 10 22.40 39.08 -18.73
C TRP A 10 22.72 38.18 -17.51
N LYS A 11 23.72 38.56 -16.77
CA LYS A 11 23.99 38.12 -15.40
C LYS A 11 24.32 39.40 -14.64
N ASP A 12 23.75 39.54 -13.46
CA ASP A 12 23.90 40.60 -12.47
C ASP A 12 22.76 41.63 -12.44
N SER A 13 21.80 41.37 -11.60
CA SER A 13 21.10 42.29 -10.71
C SER A 13 19.79 41.59 -10.18
N PHE A 14 19.87 40.77 -9.17
CA PHE A 14 18.78 40.46 -8.21
C PHE A 14 19.21 39.29 -7.31
N THR A 15 20.29 39.46 -6.55
CA THR A 15 20.59 38.54 -5.42
C THR A 15 21.41 39.34 -4.39
N GLY A 16 20.77 39.87 -3.40
CA GLY A 16 21.49 40.55 -2.30
C GLY A 16 20.61 40.85 -1.07
N GLU A 17 19.39 41.29 -1.28
CA GLU A 17 18.57 41.81 -0.16
C GLU A 17 17.54 40.85 0.41
N TYR A 18 17.18 39.75 -0.29
CA TYR A 18 16.21 38.76 0.22
C TYR A 18 16.83 37.61 1.04
N GLU A 19 18.15 37.38 0.94
CA GLU A 19 18.84 36.35 1.72
C GLU A 19 19.19 36.77 3.15
N GLU A 20 19.40 38.05 3.42
CA GLU A 20 19.69 38.52 4.78
C GLU A 20 18.44 38.64 5.65
N ALA A 21 17.30 39.08 5.12
CA ALA A 21 16.04 39.16 5.84
C ALA A 21 15.51 37.77 6.27
N GLY A 22 15.62 36.77 5.41
CA GLY A 22 15.23 35.38 5.76
C GLY A 22 16.14 34.72 6.78
N ARG A 23 17.40 35.10 6.86
CA ARG A 23 18.38 34.56 7.81
C ARG A 23 18.21 35.14 9.22
N GLU A 24 17.82 36.40 9.33
CA GLU A 24 17.53 37.04 10.62
C GLU A 24 16.21 36.55 11.24
N GLU A 25 15.14 36.38 10.46
CA GLU A 25 13.88 35.80 10.92
C GLU A 25 14.07 34.35 11.40
N TRP A 26 14.86 33.55 10.67
CA TRP A 26 15.13 32.16 11.05
C TRP A 26 15.97 32.05 12.33
N MET A 27 16.89 32.99 12.56
CA MET A 27 17.68 33.05 13.78
C MET A 27 16.85 33.54 14.99
N GLN A 28 15.91 34.46 14.81
CA GLN A 28 14.96 34.89 15.84
C GLN A 28 14.01 33.75 16.21
N TYR A 29 13.53 32.97 15.25
CA TYR A 29 12.70 31.80 15.49
C TYR A 29 13.43 30.71 16.31
N LYS A 30 14.71 30.46 16.05
CA LYS A 30 15.54 29.53 16.82
C LYS A 30 15.82 30.02 18.27
N LYS A 31 16.04 31.30 18.47
CA LYS A 31 16.25 31.87 19.81
C LYS A 31 14.99 31.80 20.69
N GLY A 32 13.81 32.05 20.13
CA GLY A 32 12.53 31.98 20.85
C GLY A 32 12.13 30.54 21.28
N ARG A 33 12.60 29.50 20.57
CA ARG A 33 12.28 28.11 20.89
C ARG A 33 13.16 27.50 21.99
N ASN A 34 14.40 27.95 22.12
CA ASN A 34 15.31 27.47 23.17
C ASN A 34 15.05 28.09 24.54
N SER A 35 14.40 29.25 24.62
CA SER A 35 14.07 29.88 25.90
C SER A 35 12.80 29.32 26.58
N ARG A 36 11.94 28.60 25.85
CA ARG A 36 10.71 27.97 26.39
C ARG A 36 10.90 26.54 26.92
N MET A 37 12.01 25.88 26.62
CA MET A 37 12.28 24.51 27.11
C MET A 37 13.18 24.43 28.34
N ALA A 38 13.81 25.52 28.75
CA ALA A 38 14.70 25.52 29.90
C ALA A 38 14.01 25.85 31.26
N GLY A 39 12.72 26.19 31.27
CA GLY A 39 12.03 26.72 32.44
C GLY A 39 11.26 25.75 33.34
N ASN A 40 11.02 24.51 32.93
CA ASN A 40 10.00 23.67 33.60
C ASN A 40 10.44 22.26 34.06
N GLN A 41 11.71 21.92 34.02
CA GLN A 41 12.17 20.57 34.40
C GLN A 41 12.96 20.52 35.75
N TRP A 42 13.29 21.63 36.37
CA TRP A 42 14.16 21.66 37.56
C TRP A 42 13.43 21.76 38.90
N LYS A 43 12.09 21.75 38.94
CA LYS A 43 11.32 21.87 40.21
C LYS A 43 10.65 20.57 40.68
N LYS A 44 10.95 19.40 40.13
CA LYS A 44 10.34 18.12 40.53
C LYS A 44 11.29 17.05 41.08
N ILE A 45 12.56 17.36 41.38
CA ILE A 45 13.55 16.36 41.86
C ILE A 45 14.01 16.61 43.31
N LEU A 46 13.31 17.39 44.12
CA LEU A 46 13.70 17.63 45.54
C LEU A 46 12.56 17.34 46.52
N ALA A 47 11.88 16.19 46.38
CA ALA A 47 10.92 15.76 47.42
C ALA A 47 10.70 14.23 47.38
N ALA A 48 11.73 13.43 47.63
CA ALA A 48 11.58 12.02 48.03
C ALA A 48 12.93 11.47 48.52
N GLY A 49 13.38 11.95 49.67
CA GLY A 49 14.49 11.35 50.42
C GLY A 49 14.28 11.61 51.89
N LEU A 50 13.67 10.73 52.58
CA LEU A 50 13.83 10.37 54.04
C LEU A 50 12.58 9.65 54.53
N CYS A 51 12.75 8.43 54.91
CA CYS A 51 12.06 7.59 55.92
C CYS A 51 12.07 6.18 55.40
N GLY A 52 12.69 5.23 55.96
CA GLY A 52 13.16 4.94 57.32
C GLY A 52 13.25 3.44 57.42
N LEU A 53 14.39 2.93 57.80
CA LEU A 53 14.66 1.57 58.25
C LEU A 53 13.75 1.13 59.42
N LEU A 54 13.50 -0.20 59.49
CA LEU A 54 13.04 -1.04 60.58
C LEU A 54 11.76 -1.81 60.15
N ALA A 55 11.71 -3.14 60.08
CA ALA A 55 12.05 -4.11 61.10
C ALA A 55 12.12 -5.53 60.47
N ALA A 56 13.07 -6.29 60.93
CA ALA A 56 13.18 -7.72 60.75
C ALA A 56 12.24 -8.46 61.73
N GLY A 57 11.71 -9.64 61.33
CA GLY A 57 10.98 -10.55 62.26
C GLY A 57 10.32 -11.65 61.43
N VAL A 58 10.90 -12.73 61.15
CA VAL A 58 11.03 -14.01 61.85
C VAL A 58 9.81 -14.95 61.68
N LEU A 59 10.10 -16.16 61.11
CA LEU A 59 9.64 -17.52 61.36
C LEU A 59 8.45 -18.09 60.59
N ALA A 60 8.79 -18.97 59.66
CA ALA A 60 8.55 -20.44 59.75
C ALA A 60 7.10 -20.91 59.83
N GLY A 61 6.66 -21.58 58.78
CA GLY A 61 5.50 -22.43 58.72
C GLY A 61 5.64 -23.41 57.56
N CYS A 62 6.12 -24.63 57.86
CA CYS A 62 6.07 -25.79 56.97
C CYS A 62 4.63 -26.17 56.67
N GLY A 63 4.33 -26.48 55.40
CA GLY A 63 3.08 -27.13 55.01
C GLY A 63 3.16 -27.54 53.54
N GLY A 64 3.47 -28.82 53.28
CA GLY A 64 3.62 -29.40 51.96
C GLY A 64 2.32 -29.42 51.17
N GLY A 65 2.47 -29.30 49.86
CA GLY A 65 1.42 -29.44 48.87
C GLY A 65 2.02 -29.38 47.48
N SER A 66 2.46 -30.56 46.99
CA SER A 66 2.85 -30.75 45.59
C SER A 66 1.66 -30.46 44.70
N GLY A 67 1.75 -29.40 43.93
CA GLY A 67 0.83 -29.06 42.89
C GLY A 67 1.56 -28.21 41.89
N SER A 68 2.49 -28.79 41.09
CA SER A 68 3.08 -28.15 39.93
C SER A 68 2.02 -28.01 38.84
N GLY A 69 1.11 -27.06 39.03
CA GLY A 69 0.34 -26.49 37.96
C GLY A 69 1.15 -25.32 37.39
N SER A 70 2.06 -25.57 36.47
CA SER A 70 2.53 -24.54 35.52
C SER A 70 1.35 -24.06 34.71
N SER A 71 0.56 -23.17 35.29
CA SER A 71 -0.24 -22.27 34.48
C SER A 71 0.77 -21.33 33.75
N SER A 72 1.27 -21.80 32.61
CA SER A 72 1.81 -20.89 31.62
C SER A 72 0.68 -19.91 31.32
N SER A 73 0.76 -18.72 31.88
CA SER A 73 0.04 -17.55 31.38
C SER A 73 0.58 -17.30 29.97
N GLY A 74 0.07 -18.10 29.03
CA GLY A 74 0.43 -17.97 27.62
C GLY A 74 -0.07 -16.62 27.14
N GLY A 75 0.83 -15.61 27.14
CA GLY A 75 0.51 -14.35 26.50
C GLY A 75 0.06 -14.58 25.07
N LYS A 76 -0.85 -13.74 24.58
CA LYS A 76 -1.32 -13.81 23.20
C LYS A 76 -0.11 -13.76 22.23
N MET A 77 -0.19 -14.51 21.14
CA MET A 77 0.80 -14.44 20.06
C MET A 77 0.67 -13.09 19.34
N LYS A 78 1.77 -12.36 19.21
CA LYS A 78 1.76 -11.09 18.46
C LYS A 78 1.80 -11.35 16.95
N VAL A 79 0.87 -10.75 16.23
CA VAL A 79 0.78 -10.74 14.77
C VAL A 79 0.83 -9.28 14.30
N GLY A 80 1.84 -8.93 13.50
CA GLY A 80 1.91 -7.62 12.88
C GLY A 80 1.18 -7.64 11.54
N ILE A 81 0.37 -6.64 11.24
CA ILE A 81 -0.21 -6.44 9.91
C ILE A 81 0.18 -5.05 9.41
N VAL A 82 0.72 -4.95 8.20
CA VAL A 82 1.15 -3.66 7.65
C VAL A 82 0.61 -3.43 6.25
N GLN A 83 0.03 -2.24 6.04
CA GLN A 83 -0.35 -1.70 4.74
C GLN A 83 0.58 -0.55 4.35
N ILE A 84 0.88 -0.41 3.04
CA ILE A 84 1.64 0.75 2.55
C ILE A 84 0.85 2.05 2.72
N VAL A 85 -0.42 2.03 2.38
CA VAL A 85 -1.34 3.16 2.45
C VAL A 85 -2.78 2.65 2.57
N GLN A 86 -3.69 3.48 3.03
CA GLN A 86 -5.11 3.15 3.11
C GLN A 86 -5.82 3.45 1.79
N HIS A 87 -6.46 2.43 1.22
CA HIS A 87 -7.43 2.54 0.13
C HIS A 87 -8.31 1.28 0.09
N PRO A 88 -9.48 1.31 -0.59
CA PRO A 88 -10.50 0.26 -0.46
C PRO A 88 -10.01 -1.17 -0.71
N ALA A 89 -9.13 -1.40 -1.70
CA ALA A 89 -8.67 -2.75 -2.00
C ALA A 89 -7.79 -3.33 -0.89
N LEU A 90 -6.84 -2.54 -0.36
CA LEU A 90 -6.01 -3.00 0.76
C LEU A 90 -6.81 -3.17 2.05
N ASP A 91 -7.80 -2.29 2.30
CA ASP A 91 -8.67 -2.41 3.48
C ASP A 91 -9.53 -3.69 3.41
N GLU A 92 -10.06 -4.05 2.23
CA GLU A 92 -10.76 -5.31 2.02
C GLU A 92 -9.83 -6.53 2.19
N SER A 93 -8.59 -6.47 1.70
CA SER A 93 -7.59 -7.53 1.92
C SER A 93 -7.25 -7.68 3.40
N ASN A 94 -7.05 -6.58 4.11
CA ASN A 94 -6.81 -6.60 5.56
C ASN A 94 -8.00 -7.21 6.31
N LYS A 95 -9.20 -6.74 5.98
CA LYS A 95 -10.43 -7.28 6.58
C LYS A 95 -10.54 -8.79 6.38
N GLY A 96 -10.35 -9.26 5.15
CA GLY A 96 -10.36 -10.71 4.85
C GLY A 96 -9.32 -11.48 5.67
N PHE A 97 -8.10 -10.95 5.76
CA PHE A 97 -7.02 -11.57 6.54
C PHE A 97 -7.38 -11.71 8.01
N VAL A 98 -7.90 -10.65 8.63
CA VAL A 98 -8.31 -10.65 10.05
C VAL A 98 -9.53 -11.55 10.29
N ASP A 99 -10.51 -11.51 9.38
CA ASP A 99 -11.71 -12.37 9.47
C ASP A 99 -11.31 -13.86 9.47
N ALA A 100 -10.40 -14.27 8.58
CA ALA A 100 -9.92 -15.64 8.51
C ALA A 100 -9.18 -16.09 9.79
N LEU A 101 -8.40 -15.23 10.43
CA LEU A 101 -7.79 -15.51 11.73
C LEU A 101 -8.85 -15.73 12.82
N ASN A 102 -9.90 -14.91 12.82
CA ASN A 102 -11.00 -15.00 13.78
C ASN A 102 -11.81 -16.30 13.57
N GLU A 103 -12.17 -16.64 12.33
CA GLU A 103 -12.87 -17.86 11.94
C GLU A 103 -12.07 -19.12 12.28
N ALA A 104 -10.74 -19.04 12.21
CA ALA A 104 -9.84 -20.12 12.62
C ALA A 104 -9.76 -20.32 14.15
N GLY A 105 -10.50 -19.55 14.95
CA GLY A 105 -10.51 -19.61 16.42
C GLY A 105 -9.27 -19.01 17.08
N LEU A 106 -8.62 -18.04 16.43
CA LEU A 106 -7.43 -17.36 16.94
C LEU A 106 -7.72 -16.00 17.59
N LYS A 107 -8.95 -15.49 17.53
CA LYS A 107 -9.37 -14.18 18.06
C LYS A 107 -8.84 -13.88 19.47
N ASP A 108 -8.93 -14.84 20.38
CA ASP A 108 -8.51 -14.69 21.78
C ASP A 108 -7.06 -15.13 22.02
N LYS A 109 -6.41 -15.74 21.01
CA LYS A 109 -5.04 -16.28 21.07
C LYS A 109 -4.00 -15.38 20.44
N VAL A 110 -4.42 -14.43 19.59
CA VAL A 110 -3.52 -13.47 18.93
C VAL A 110 -3.77 -12.05 19.44
N GLU A 111 -2.71 -11.26 19.43
CA GLU A 111 -2.72 -9.80 19.57
C GLU A 111 -2.30 -9.22 18.22
N ILE A 112 -3.24 -8.60 17.51
CA ILE A 112 -2.99 -8.01 16.19
C ILE A 112 -2.54 -6.56 16.38
N ASP A 113 -1.39 -6.21 15.79
CA ASP A 113 -0.85 -4.86 15.71
C ASP A 113 -0.89 -4.40 14.25
N GLU A 114 -1.91 -3.62 13.91
CA GLU A 114 -2.10 -3.08 12.57
C GLU A 114 -1.37 -1.76 12.40
N GLN A 115 -0.60 -1.62 11.32
CA GLN A 115 0.16 -0.42 11.00
C GLN A 115 -0.08 0.01 9.55
N ASN A 116 -0.12 1.33 9.35
CA ASN A 116 -0.22 1.95 8.03
C ASN A 116 0.99 2.87 7.82
N ALA A 117 1.71 2.67 6.73
CA ALA A 117 2.90 3.46 6.41
C ALA A 117 2.60 4.80 5.73
N GLN A 118 1.34 5.08 5.39
CA GLN A 118 0.88 6.34 4.80
C GLN A 118 1.60 6.71 3.49
N GLY A 119 1.94 5.69 2.68
CA GLY A 119 2.66 5.87 1.42
C GLY A 119 4.16 6.14 1.55
N ASP A 120 4.73 6.09 2.77
CA ASP A 120 6.11 6.47 3.04
C ASP A 120 7.00 5.24 3.31
N GLN A 121 8.09 5.13 2.54
CA GLN A 121 9.06 4.04 2.65
C GLN A 121 9.84 4.06 3.98
N SER A 122 10.04 5.24 4.57
CA SER A 122 10.73 5.37 5.85
C SER A 122 9.86 4.85 6.99
N ASN A 123 8.54 5.08 6.90
CA ASN A 123 7.58 4.51 7.84
C ASN A 123 7.52 2.98 7.71
N LEU A 124 7.54 2.42 6.48
CA LEU A 124 7.64 0.96 6.29
C LEU A 124 8.86 0.38 6.98
N LYS A 125 10.02 1.01 6.82
CA LYS A 125 11.26 0.58 7.48
C LYS A 125 11.16 0.66 9.01
N ALA A 126 10.55 1.70 9.55
CA ALA A 126 10.35 1.85 11.00
C ALA A 126 9.40 0.76 11.55
N ILE A 127 8.30 0.47 10.84
CA ILE A 127 7.34 -0.60 11.19
C ILE A 127 8.04 -1.97 11.13
N ALA A 128 8.84 -2.25 10.08
CA ALA A 128 9.59 -3.48 9.96
C ALA A 128 10.55 -3.70 11.14
N ASN A 129 11.33 -2.68 11.52
CA ASN A 129 12.21 -2.74 12.68
C ASN A 129 11.44 -3.01 13.98
N ARG A 130 10.26 -2.39 14.15
CA ARG A 130 9.37 -2.62 15.30
C ARG A 130 8.91 -4.08 15.36
N TYR A 131 8.48 -4.67 14.25
CA TYR A 131 8.04 -6.06 14.22
C TYR A 131 9.19 -7.04 14.47
N VAL A 132 10.35 -6.80 13.89
CA VAL A 132 11.55 -7.64 14.12
C VAL A 132 11.98 -7.63 15.58
N SER A 133 11.97 -6.46 16.24
CA SER A 133 12.38 -6.34 17.64
C SER A 133 11.29 -6.72 18.64
N GLY A 134 10.01 -6.77 18.22
CA GLY A 134 8.86 -6.90 19.12
C GLY A 134 8.40 -8.33 19.41
N ASN A 135 9.16 -9.36 19.02
CA ASN A 135 8.83 -10.78 19.22
C ASN A 135 7.50 -11.21 18.56
N TYR A 136 7.23 -10.69 17.35
CA TYR A 136 6.07 -11.11 16.56
C TYR A 136 6.25 -12.54 16.05
N LYS A 137 5.18 -13.29 16.00
CA LYS A 137 5.15 -14.70 15.56
C LYS A 137 4.90 -14.83 14.07
N LEU A 138 4.26 -13.82 13.48
CA LEU A 138 3.94 -13.75 12.06
C LEU A 138 3.72 -12.29 11.67
N ILE A 139 4.03 -11.97 10.41
CA ILE A 139 3.75 -10.67 9.80
C ILE A 139 2.80 -10.88 8.62
N GLY A 140 1.67 -10.18 8.60
CA GLY A 140 0.82 -9.96 7.44
C GLY A 140 1.31 -8.73 6.68
N ALA A 141 1.72 -8.88 5.42
CA ALA A 141 2.18 -7.77 4.59
C ALA A 141 1.22 -7.55 3.42
N ILE A 142 0.57 -6.38 3.41
CA ILE A 142 -0.46 -6.03 2.45
C ILE A 142 0.10 -4.97 1.49
N SER A 143 0.32 -5.33 0.26
CA SER A 143 0.96 -4.65 -0.86
C SER A 143 2.42 -5.05 -1.10
N THR A 144 2.86 -4.90 -2.35
CA THR A 144 4.25 -5.21 -2.75
C THR A 144 5.30 -4.40 -1.99
N PRO A 145 5.18 -3.07 -1.81
CA PRO A 145 6.17 -2.32 -1.04
C PRO A 145 6.24 -2.76 0.43
N ALA A 146 5.09 -3.08 1.04
CA ALA A 146 5.05 -3.58 2.43
C ALA A 146 5.75 -4.95 2.54
N ALA A 147 5.46 -5.89 1.63
CA ALA A 147 6.09 -7.19 1.59
C ALA A 147 7.62 -7.10 1.42
N GLN A 148 8.09 -6.25 0.50
CA GLN A 148 9.51 -5.99 0.30
C GLN A 148 10.20 -5.44 1.54
N ALA A 149 9.58 -4.47 2.22
CA ALA A 149 10.14 -3.89 3.44
C ALA A 149 10.27 -4.94 4.56
N MET A 150 9.25 -5.79 4.74
CA MET A 150 9.29 -6.86 5.75
C MET A 150 10.31 -7.94 5.40
N ALA A 151 10.34 -8.42 4.15
CA ALA A 151 11.29 -9.45 3.69
C ALA A 151 12.74 -8.97 3.78
N ASN A 152 13.01 -7.69 3.53
CA ASN A 152 14.34 -7.11 3.71
C ASN A 152 14.77 -6.98 5.18
N ALA A 153 13.83 -6.96 6.11
CA ALA A 153 14.11 -6.77 7.53
C ALA A 153 14.30 -8.10 8.28
N THR A 154 13.71 -9.19 7.82
CA THR A 154 13.80 -10.50 8.50
C THR A 154 13.69 -11.68 7.54
N ASP A 155 14.50 -12.68 7.77
CA ASP A 155 14.44 -14.00 7.15
C ASP A 155 13.92 -15.10 8.08
N LYS A 156 13.50 -14.72 9.31
CA LYS A 156 13.12 -15.65 10.39
C LYS A 156 11.63 -15.65 10.69
N ILE A 157 11.01 -14.47 10.72
CA ILE A 157 9.59 -14.35 11.04
C ILE A 157 8.81 -14.72 9.78
N PRO A 158 7.83 -15.64 9.83
CA PRO A 158 6.94 -15.92 8.71
C PRO A 158 6.22 -14.66 8.23
N ILE A 159 6.26 -14.41 6.92
CA ILE A 159 5.60 -13.28 6.28
C ILE A 159 4.55 -13.81 5.32
N ILE A 160 3.29 -13.52 5.59
CA ILE A 160 2.16 -13.89 4.75
C ILE A 160 1.66 -12.65 4.05
N CYS A 161 1.80 -12.65 2.72
CA CYS A 161 1.52 -11.50 1.88
C CYS A 161 0.15 -11.61 1.22
N THR A 162 -0.48 -10.47 0.95
CA THR A 162 -1.65 -10.37 0.08
C THR A 162 -1.60 -9.06 -0.70
N ALA A 163 -2.34 -8.97 -1.80
CA ALA A 163 -2.28 -7.85 -2.73
C ALA A 163 -0.86 -7.64 -3.31
N ILE A 164 -0.27 -8.71 -3.81
CA ILE A 164 1.05 -8.73 -4.46
C ILE A 164 0.85 -9.11 -5.92
N SER A 165 1.20 -8.24 -6.85
CA SER A 165 0.98 -8.54 -8.27
C SER A 165 1.93 -9.61 -8.83
N ASP A 166 3.18 -9.66 -8.33
CA ASP A 166 4.18 -10.60 -8.83
C ASP A 166 5.30 -10.80 -7.78
N PHE A 167 5.32 -11.94 -7.13
CA PHE A 167 6.30 -12.25 -6.08
C PHE A 167 7.73 -12.42 -6.63
N GLU A 168 7.87 -12.95 -7.85
CA GLU A 168 9.17 -13.19 -8.47
C GLU A 168 9.81 -11.86 -8.92
N ASN A 169 9.06 -11.02 -9.64
CA ASN A 169 9.53 -9.69 -10.03
C ASN A 169 9.75 -8.76 -8.82
N ALA A 170 8.97 -8.92 -7.75
CA ALA A 170 9.18 -8.22 -6.48
C ALA A 170 10.39 -8.73 -5.69
N LYS A 171 11.06 -9.80 -6.14
CA LYS A 171 12.22 -10.45 -5.49
C LYS A 171 11.90 -10.98 -4.08
N LEU A 172 10.68 -11.40 -3.85
CA LEU A 172 10.23 -11.99 -2.61
C LEU A 172 10.55 -13.49 -2.53
N MET A 173 10.61 -14.14 -3.68
CA MET A 173 10.98 -15.55 -3.86
C MET A 173 11.46 -15.82 -5.28
N LYS A 174 12.06 -16.98 -5.51
CA LYS A 174 12.51 -17.41 -6.85
C LYS A 174 11.38 -18.04 -7.67
N SER A 175 10.42 -18.68 -7.00
CA SER A 175 9.29 -19.32 -7.66
C SER A 175 8.05 -19.30 -6.79
N GLU A 176 6.95 -18.83 -7.34
CA GLU A 176 5.64 -18.81 -6.68
C GLU A 176 5.10 -20.23 -6.40
N LYS A 177 5.52 -21.22 -7.18
CA LYS A 177 5.11 -22.63 -7.02
C LYS A 177 5.82 -23.33 -5.86
N ALA A 178 6.98 -22.85 -5.47
CA ALA A 178 7.80 -23.44 -4.43
C ALA A 178 8.55 -22.36 -3.64
N PRO A 179 7.90 -21.76 -2.61
CA PRO A 179 8.53 -20.72 -1.79
C PRO A 179 9.85 -21.21 -1.17
N ASP A 180 10.92 -20.45 -1.39
CA ASP A 180 12.28 -20.75 -0.94
C ASP A 180 12.77 -19.85 0.19
N SER A 181 11.88 -18.95 0.68
CA SER A 181 12.15 -17.99 1.73
C SER A 181 11.16 -18.13 2.91
N ASN A 182 11.12 -17.15 3.80
CA ASN A 182 10.13 -17.00 4.86
C ASN A 182 8.84 -16.29 4.38
N VAL A 183 8.66 -16.15 3.07
CA VAL A 183 7.54 -15.40 2.45
C VAL A 183 6.67 -16.35 1.64
N THR A 184 5.35 -16.22 1.77
CA THR A 184 4.33 -16.76 0.88
C THR A 184 3.08 -15.90 0.93
N GLY A 185 1.99 -16.29 0.26
CA GLY A 185 0.72 -15.58 0.33
C GLY A 185 -0.11 -15.69 -0.94
N THR A 186 -0.85 -14.63 -1.23
CA THR A 186 -1.76 -14.55 -2.36
C THR A 186 -1.40 -13.39 -3.28
N ASN A 187 -1.52 -13.62 -4.60
CA ASN A 187 -1.35 -12.57 -5.60
C ASN A 187 -2.68 -11.90 -5.98
N ASP A 188 -2.58 -10.65 -6.40
CA ASP A 188 -3.69 -9.85 -6.92
C ASP A 188 -3.65 -9.73 -8.45
N ARG A 189 -3.05 -10.68 -9.13
CA ARG A 189 -2.82 -10.64 -10.56
C ARG A 189 -4.12 -10.47 -11.32
N GLY A 190 -4.40 -9.23 -11.69
CA GLY A 190 -5.61 -8.85 -12.42
C GLY A 190 -5.56 -9.26 -13.89
N PRO A 191 -6.72 -9.42 -14.53
CA PRO A 191 -6.84 -9.83 -15.93
C PRO A 191 -6.65 -8.63 -16.88
N VAL A 192 -5.42 -8.16 -17.06
CA VAL A 192 -5.13 -6.99 -17.92
C VAL A 192 -5.65 -7.17 -19.34
N ASP A 193 -5.60 -8.41 -19.86
CA ASP A 193 -6.18 -8.78 -21.16
C ASP A 193 -7.69 -8.51 -21.23
N LYS A 194 -8.45 -8.92 -20.21
CA LYS A 194 -9.89 -8.66 -20.12
C LYS A 194 -10.19 -7.18 -19.92
N GLN A 195 -9.35 -6.47 -19.19
CA GLN A 195 -9.49 -5.04 -18.94
C GLN A 195 -9.28 -4.25 -20.24
N VAL A 196 -8.26 -4.56 -21.02
CA VAL A 196 -8.04 -3.96 -22.34
C VAL A 196 -9.18 -4.30 -23.30
N LYS A 197 -9.68 -5.55 -23.28
CA LYS A 197 -10.84 -5.95 -24.07
C LYS A 197 -12.09 -5.16 -23.67
N LEU A 198 -12.34 -4.98 -22.38
CA LEU A 198 -13.45 -4.17 -21.85
C LEU A 198 -13.38 -2.72 -22.38
N ILE A 199 -12.19 -2.10 -22.32
CA ILE A 199 -12.00 -0.75 -22.88
C ILE A 199 -12.41 -0.73 -24.36
N LYS A 200 -11.99 -1.74 -25.13
CA LYS A 200 -12.31 -1.84 -26.56
C LYS A 200 -13.79 -2.11 -26.82
N GLU A 201 -14.46 -2.87 -25.96
CA GLU A 201 -15.91 -3.12 -26.05
C GLU A 201 -16.73 -1.84 -25.79
N ILE A 202 -16.31 -1.02 -24.80
CA ILE A 202 -16.97 0.25 -24.45
C ILE A 202 -16.59 1.36 -25.45
N GLN A 203 -15.32 1.42 -25.87
CA GLN A 203 -14.80 2.41 -26.79
C GLN A 203 -14.16 1.74 -28.03
N PRO A 204 -14.97 1.29 -29.04
CA PRO A 204 -14.45 0.55 -30.20
C PRO A 204 -13.40 1.31 -31.01
N ASN A 205 -13.41 2.64 -30.97
CA ASN A 205 -12.50 3.50 -31.71
C ASN A 205 -11.29 3.99 -30.90
N VAL A 206 -11.08 3.49 -29.65
CA VAL A 206 -9.93 3.84 -28.84
C VAL A 206 -8.61 3.54 -29.57
N LYS A 207 -7.69 4.52 -29.61
CA LYS A 207 -6.38 4.41 -30.25
C LYS A 207 -5.25 4.71 -29.28
N LYS A 208 -5.51 5.50 -28.23
CA LYS A 208 -4.49 5.89 -27.25
C LYS A 208 -5.03 5.72 -25.84
N ILE A 209 -4.34 4.93 -25.03
CA ILE A 209 -4.64 4.76 -23.60
C ILE A 209 -3.50 5.37 -22.80
N GLY A 210 -3.83 6.31 -21.91
CA GLY A 210 -2.92 6.81 -20.90
C GLY A 210 -2.80 5.84 -19.73
N ILE A 211 -1.61 5.66 -19.17
CA ILE A 211 -1.42 4.99 -17.89
C ILE A 211 -0.66 5.91 -16.95
N ILE A 212 -1.15 6.04 -15.71
CA ILE A 212 -0.50 6.80 -14.66
C ILE A 212 -0.18 5.87 -13.48
N TYR A 213 1.06 5.91 -13.01
CA TYR A 213 1.50 5.02 -11.94
C TYR A 213 2.76 5.54 -11.22
N ASN A 214 3.04 5.02 -10.03
CA ASN A 214 4.26 5.28 -9.30
C ASN A 214 5.40 4.39 -9.80
N SER A 215 6.43 5.00 -10.41
CA SER A 215 7.57 4.26 -10.97
C SER A 215 8.45 3.55 -9.93
N SER A 216 8.30 3.85 -8.65
CA SER A 216 8.99 3.14 -7.57
C SER A 216 8.25 1.86 -7.12
N GLU A 217 7.03 1.65 -7.57
CA GLU A 217 6.26 0.43 -7.31
C GLU A 217 6.45 -0.59 -8.43
N ILE A 218 7.18 -1.66 -8.16
CA ILE A 218 7.48 -2.71 -9.17
C ILE A 218 6.21 -3.39 -9.71
N ASN A 219 5.18 -3.57 -8.88
CA ASN A 219 3.85 -4.04 -9.30
C ASN A 219 3.28 -3.21 -10.44
N SER A 220 3.38 -1.88 -10.32
CA SER A 220 2.85 -0.93 -11.32
C SER A 220 3.67 -0.95 -12.60
N VAL A 221 5.00 -1.05 -12.50
CA VAL A 221 5.90 -1.18 -13.67
C VAL A 221 5.60 -2.45 -14.46
N VAL A 222 5.38 -3.58 -13.77
CA VAL A 222 5.01 -4.87 -14.41
C VAL A 222 3.66 -4.76 -15.11
N GLN A 223 2.66 -4.15 -14.47
CA GLN A 223 1.34 -3.97 -15.09
C GLN A 223 1.36 -3.00 -16.26
N ALA A 224 2.16 -1.93 -16.21
CA ALA A 224 2.35 -1.03 -17.35
C ALA A 224 2.93 -1.78 -18.57
N LYS A 225 3.87 -2.70 -18.35
CA LYS A 225 4.39 -3.57 -19.39
C LYS A 225 3.29 -4.48 -19.94
N HIS A 226 2.50 -5.15 -19.09
CA HIS A 226 1.40 -6.02 -19.52
C HIS A 226 0.33 -5.23 -20.29
N LEU A 227 0.01 -4.00 -19.87
CA LEU A 227 -0.90 -3.14 -20.62
C LEU A 227 -0.42 -2.91 -22.06
N LYS A 228 0.85 -2.56 -22.25
CA LYS A 228 1.44 -2.35 -23.57
C LYS A 228 1.38 -3.62 -24.42
N GLU A 229 1.75 -4.77 -23.84
CA GLU A 229 1.72 -6.07 -24.52
C GLU A 229 0.31 -6.44 -25.01
N ASN A 230 -0.73 -6.09 -24.25
CA ASN A 230 -2.11 -6.35 -24.62
C ASN A 230 -2.70 -5.29 -25.56
N CYS A 231 -2.22 -4.05 -25.53
CA CYS A 231 -2.65 -2.97 -26.43
C CYS A 231 -2.03 -3.08 -27.82
N GLN A 232 -0.77 -3.50 -27.91
CA GLN A 232 -0.02 -3.57 -29.18
C GLN A 232 -0.72 -4.37 -30.29
N PRO A 233 -1.26 -5.60 -30.06
CA PRO A 233 -1.94 -6.37 -31.09
C PRO A 233 -3.24 -5.72 -31.58
N LEU A 234 -3.81 -4.82 -30.79
CA LEU A 234 -5.05 -4.10 -31.09
C LEU A 234 -4.81 -2.74 -31.76
N GLY A 235 -3.55 -2.38 -32.04
CA GLY A 235 -3.17 -1.10 -32.61
C GLY A 235 -3.47 0.09 -31.68
N ILE A 236 -3.37 -0.11 -30.37
CA ILE A 236 -3.60 0.90 -29.36
C ILE A 236 -2.24 1.36 -28.80
N ASP A 237 -1.95 2.65 -28.91
CA ASP A 237 -0.76 3.26 -28.33
C ASP A 237 -0.95 3.48 -26.82
N VAL A 238 0.11 3.27 -26.05
CA VAL A 238 0.11 3.54 -24.60
C VAL A 238 0.98 4.76 -24.27
N VAL A 239 0.38 5.76 -23.64
CA VAL A 239 1.05 6.96 -23.15
C VAL A 239 1.28 6.84 -21.66
N GLU A 240 2.55 6.78 -21.24
CA GLU A 240 2.91 6.62 -19.83
C GLU A 240 3.22 7.93 -19.16
N LEU A 241 2.63 8.15 -17.99
CA LEU A 241 3.02 9.21 -17.05
C LEU A 241 3.28 8.59 -15.68
N THR A 242 4.32 9.06 -15.00
CA THR A 242 4.71 8.53 -13.69
C THR A 242 4.69 9.59 -12.62
N VAL A 243 4.34 9.17 -11.40
CA VAL A 243 4.38 9.99 -10.19
C VAL A 243 5.39 9.41 -9.19
N ASN A 244 5.78 10.21 -8.21
CA ASN A 244 6.57 9.74 -7.07
C ASN A 244 5.81 9.85 -5.74
N SER A 245 4.75 10.65 -5.70
CA SER A 245 3.92 10.87 -4.52
C SER A 245 2.48 11.23 -4.88
N VAL A 246 1.58 11.21 -3.90
CA VAL A 246 0.19 11.66 -4.06
C VAL A 246 0.09 13.13 -4.50
N ASN A 247 1.07 13.96 -4.13
CA ASN A 247 1.06 15.39 -4.45
C ASN A 247 1.32 15.67 -5.95
N ASP A 248 1.93 14.72 -6.66
CA ASP A 248 2.25 14.86 -8.08
C ASP A 248 1.07 14.52 -8.97
N VAL A 249 0.08 13.77 -8.46
CA VAL A 249 -0.98 13.14 -9.26
C VAL A 249 -1.76 14.15 -10.09
N GLN A 250 -2.19 15.28 -9.50
CA GLN A 250 -2.94 16.30 -10.23
C GLN A 250 -2.14 16.86 -11.39
N GLN A 251 -0.93 17.35 -11.13
CA GLN A 251 -0.09 17.98 -12.14
C GLN A 251 0.29 17.01 -13.26
N VAL A 252 0.64 15.78 -12.90
CA VAL A 252 1.03 14.74 -13.86
C VAL A 252 -0.15 14.31 -14.71
N ALA A 253 -1.35 14.11 -14.11
CA ALA A 253 -2.56 13.74 -14.83
C ALA A 253 -2.98 14.78 -15.87
N GLU A 254 -2.69 16.07 -15.65
CA GLU A 254 -2.92 17.14 -16.65
C GLU A 254 -2.14 16.90 -17.94
N GLY A 255 -1.09 16.08 -17.90
CA GLY A 255 -0.37 15.61 -19.07
C GLY A 255 -1.20 14.82 -20.07
N PHE A 256 -2.34 14.26 -19.67
CA PHE A 256 -3.26 13.53 -20.56
C PHE A 256 -4.29 14.42 -21.27
N LEU A 257 -4.47 15.65 -20.82
CA LEU A 257 -5.46 16.57 -21.38
C LEU A 257 -5.08 17.06 -22.79
N GLY A 258 -6.02 17.69 -23.49
CA GLY A 258 -5.80 18.25 -24.83
C GLY A 258 -5.80 17.19 -25.94
N GLY A 259 -6.62 16.16 -25.82
CA GLY A 259 -6.76 15.10 -26.82
C GLY A 259 -5.54 14.18 -26.95
N LYS A 260 -4.70 14.10 -25.92
CA LYS A 260 -3.49 13.24 -25.96
C LYS A 260 -3.81 11.76 -25.80
N VAL A 261 -4.92 11.43 -25.10
CA VAL A 261 -5.39 10.07 -24.89
C VAL A 261 -6.91 10.01 -25.05
N ASP A 262 -7.41 8.81 -25.43
CA ASP A 262 -8.84 8.54 -25.57
C ASP A 262 -9.44 7.95 -24.29
N ALA A 263 -8.61 7.35 -23.44
CA ALA A 263 -8.95 6.77 -22.16
C ALA A 263 -7.73 6.76 -21.23
N ILE A 264 -7.97 6.64 -19.92
CA ILE A 264 -6.92 6.44 -18.91
C ILE A 264 -7.11 5.08 -18.26
N TYR A 265 -6.03 4.33 -18.08
CA TYR A 265 -5.99 3.10 -17.32
C TYR A 265 -5.21 3.31 -16.02
N VAL A 266 -5.76 2.82 -14.91
CA VAL A 266 -5.13 2.84 -13.59
C VAL A 266 -4.80 1.41 -13.16
N PRO A 267 -3.53 1.05 -13.00
CA PRO A 267 -3.12 -0.27 -12.50
C PRO A 267 -3.42 -0.41 -11.00
N THR A 268 -3.07 -1.55 -10.38
CA THR A 268 -3.09 -1.71 -8.92
C THR A 268 -1.92 -0.96 -8.29
N ASP A 269 -1.92 0.36 -8.45
CA ASP A 269 -0.92 1.29 -7.92
C ASP A 269 -1.43 1.91 -6.63
N ASN A 270 -0.70 1.73 -5.53
CA ASN A 270 -1.18 2.14 -4.21
C ASN A 270 -1.29 3.67 -4.05
N ILE A 271 -0.36 4.41 -4.67
CA ILE A 271 -0.37 5.89 -4.62
C ILE A 271 -1.54 6.44 -5.44
N ILE A 272 -1.74 5.92 -6.66
CA ILE A 272 -2.86 6.34 -7.50
C ILE A 272 -4.19 5.90 -6.90
N ALA A 273 -4.31 4.67 -6.39
CA ALA A 273 -5.53 4.17 -5.74
C ALA A 273 -5.98 5.05 -4.57
N SER A 274 -5.03 5.57 -3.78
CA SER A 274 -5.31 6.54 -2.70
C SER A 274 -5.69 7.94 -3.21
N SER A 275 -5.47 8.23 -4.50
CA SER A 275 -5.63 9.55 -5.12
C SER A 275 -6.64 9.56 -6.26
N ILE A 276 -7.47 8.53 -6.40
CA ILE A 276 -8.47 8.43 -7.49
C ILE A 276 -9.34 9.69 -7.59
N PRO A 277 -9.88 10.28 -6.50
CA PRO A 277 -10.69 11.50 -6.63
C PRO A 277 -9.94 12.66 -7.30
N THR A 278 -8.64 12.79 -7.05
CA THR A 278 -7.80 13.81 -7.69
C THR A 278 -7.62 13.53 -9.18
N LEU A 279 -7.36 12.28 -9.57
CA LEU A 279 -7.27 11.89 -10.98
C LEU A 279 -8.60 12.13 -11.70
N MET A 280 -9.73 11.74 -11.12
CA MET A 280 -11.06 11.91 -11.69
C MET A 280 -11.41 13.39 -11.87
N ALA A 281 -11.06 14.25 -10.92
CA ALA A 281 -11.24 15.70 -11.06
C ALA A 281 -10.49 16.28 -12.28
N VAL A 282 -9.36 15.70 -12.67
CA VAL A 282 -8.62 16.08 -13.88
C VAL A 282 -9.27 15.49 -15.13
N ALA A 283 -9.53 14.17 -15.15
CA ALA A 283 -10.05 13.46 -16.32
C ALA A 283 -11.44 13.99 -16.74
N ASN A 284 -12.32 14.30 -15.78
CA ASN A 284 -13.69 14.76 -16.04
C ASN A 284 -13.74 16.17 -16.65
N ARG A 285 -12.68 16.97 -16.55
CA ARG A 285 -12.62 18.29 -17.25
C ARG A 285 -12.78 18.16 -18.78
N GLU A 286 -12.24 17.10 -19.36
CA GLU A 286 -12.33 16.80 -20.79
C GLU A 286 -13.13 15.51 -21.08
N LYS A 287 -13.86 15.01 -20.10
CA LYS A 287 -14.67 13.77 -20.20
C LYS A 287 -13.86 12.57 -20.70
N ILE A 288 -12.63 12.42 -20.22
CA ILE A 288 -11.79 11.27 -20.53
C ILE A 288 -12.21 10.09 -19.66
N PRO A 289 -12.71 8.97 -20.21
CA PRO A 289 -13.08 7.80 -19.42
C PRO A 289 -11.86 7.20 -18.72
N VAL A 290 -12.02 6.86 -17.44
CA VAL A 290 -10.98 6.18 -16.66
C VAL A 290 -11.41 4.75 -16.37
N TYR A 291 -10.52 3.80 -16.62
CA TYR A 291 -10.70 2.37 -16.33
C TYR A 291 -9.70 1.94 -15.26
N GLY A 292 -10.13 1.11 -14.34
CA GLY A 292 -9.29 0.70 -13.21
C GLY A 292 -9.01 -0.79 -13.19
N ALA A 293 -7.94 -1.19 -12.53
CA ALA A 293 -7.59 -2.59 -12.34
C ALA A 293 -8.37 -3.25 -11.20
N GLU A 294 -9.04 -2.46 -10.34
CA GLU A 294 -9.70 -2.97 -9.15
C GLU A 294 -11.05 -2.27 -8.86
N VAL A 295 -11.94 -2.96 -8.13
CA VAL A 295 -13.27 -2.44 -7.77
C VAL A 295 -13.19 -1.20 -6.88
N GLY A 296 -12.13 -1.04 -6.08
CA GLY A 296 -11.90 0.16 -5.25
C GLY A 296 -11.82 1.43 -6.09
N HIS A 297 -11.24 1.36 -7.29
CA HIS A 297 -11.21 2.47 -8.23
C HIS A 297 -12.62 2.87 -8.68
N VAL A 298 -13.47 1.89 -9.01
CA VAL A 298 -14.86 2.13 -9.45
C VAL A 298 -15.69 2.75 -8.34
N LYS A 299 -15.55 2.29 -7.09
CA LYS A 299 -16.18 2.88 -5.91
C LYS A 299 -15.77 4.35 -5.69
N ASN A 300 -14.60 4.74 -6.16
CA ASN A 300 -14.05 6.09 -6.05
C ASN A 300 -14.21 6.95 -7.32
N GLY A 301 -15.06 6.54 -8.28
CA GLY A 301 -15.44 7.37 -9.41
C GLY A 301 -14.95 6.89 -10.78
N VAL A 302 -14.08 5.88 -10.87
CA VAL A 302 -13.63 5.30 -12.14
C VAL A 302 -14.79 4.60 -12.86
N LEU A 303 -14.84 4.70 -14.19
CA LEU A 303 -15.96 4.23 -15.01
C LEU A 303 -16.21 2.72 -14.87
N ALA A 304 -15.18 1.91 -15.03
CA ALA A 304 -15.33 0.45 -15.04
C ALA A 304 -14.05 -0.29 -14.66
N SER A 305 -14.22 -1.52 -14.16
CA SER A 305 -13.12 -2.45 -13.85
C SER A 305 -13.59 -3.90 -13.97
N GLU A 306 -12.81 -4.74 -14.63
CA GLU A 306 -12.86 -6.19 -14.48
C GLU A 306 -11.88 -6.55 -13.35
N SER A 307 -12.40 -6.90 -12.16
CA SER A 307 -11.62 -7.00 -10.92
C SER A 307 -11.75 -8.38 -10.26
N ILE A 308 -10.70 -8.78 -9.56
CA ILE A 308 -10.76 -9.86 -8.56
C ILE A 308 -11.37 -9.35 -7.24
N SER A 309 -11.66 -10.27 -6.32
CA SER A 309 -12.06 -9.95 -4.96
C SER A 309 -10.82 -9.79 -4.05
N PHE A 310 -10.56 -8.58 -3.59
CA PHE A 310 -9.46 -8.31 -2.65
C PHE A 310 -9.75 -8.90 -1.26
N TYR A 311 -11.02 -8.94 -0.86
CA TYR A 311 -11.42 -9.64 0.36
C TYR A 311 -11.05 -11.13 0.31
N ASP A 312 -11.36 -11.83 -0.80
CA ASP A 312 -11.13 -13.27 -0.90
C ASP A 312 -9.64 -13.62 -0.89
N ILE A 313 -8.79 -12.85 -1.57
CA ILE A 313 -7.33 -13.08 -1.51
C ILE A 313 -6.78 -12.79 -0.12
N GLY A 314 -7.26 -11.73 0.53
CA GLY A 314 -6.92 -11.43 1.93
C GLY A 314 -7.35 -12.54 2.88
N HIS A 315 -8.59 -13.02 2.73
CA HIS A 315 -9.14 -14.12 3.53
C HIS A 315 -8.32 -15.41 3.34
N ARG A 316 -7.95 -15.73 2.11
CA ARG A 316 -7.09 -16.88 1.82
C ARG A 316 -5.70 -16.75 2.45
N ALA A 317 -5.08 -15.59 2.38
CA ALA A 317 -3.81 -15.30 3.06
C ALA A 317 -3.94 -15.45 4.60
N GLY A 318 -5.05 -14.98 5.19
CA GLY A 318 -5.36 -15.16 6.61
C GLY A 318 -5.54 -16.62 7.00
N GLN A 319 -6.11 -17.47 6.14
CA GLN A 319 -6.18 -18.92 6.36
C GLN A 319 -4.78 -19.55 6.39
N MET A 320 -3.88 -19.16 5.46
CA MET A 320 -2.48 -19.60 5.47
C MET A 320 -1.79 -19.20 6.78
N ALA A 321 -1.97 -17.94 7.19
CA ALA A 321 -1.45 -17.43 8.45
C ALA A 321 -1.94 -18.21 9.66
N ALA A 322 -3.23 -18.57 9.69
CA ALA A 322 -3.83 -19.34 10.76
C ALA A 322 -3.22 -20.75 10.91
N GLU A 323 -2.99 -21.44 9.79
CA GLU A 323 -2.36 -22.77 9.80
C GLU A 323 -0.91 -22.74 10.29
N ILE A 324 -0.16 -21.68 9.94
CA ILE A 324 1.20 -21.47 10.43
C ILE A 324 1.21 -21.14 11.92
N LEU A 325 0.32 -20.27 12.39
CA LEU A 325 0.21 -19.92 13.82
C LEU A 325 -0.22 -21.11 14.71
N LYS A 326 -1.00 -22.04 14.15
CA LYS A 326 -1.36 -23.30 14.83
C LYS A 326 -0.23 -24.33 14.83
N GLY A 327 0.84 -24.11 14.06
CA GLY A 327 1.93 -25.06 13.88
C GLY A 327 1.59 -26.25 12.98
N ASN A 328 0.48 -26.20 12.23
CA ASN A 328 0.05 -27.27 11.32
C ASN A 328 0.90 -27.30 10.05
N LYS A 329 1.35 -26.13 9.59
CA LYS A 329 2.10 -25.92 8.34
C LYS A 329 3.20 -24.89 8.51
N THR A 330 4.09 -24.85 7.54
CA THR A 330 5.15 -23.84 7.39
C THR A 330 4.91 -23.01 6.15
N VAL A 331 5.65 -21.93 5.97
CA VAL A 331 5.59 -21.08 4.77
C VAL A 331 5.81 -21.89 3.48
N LYS A 332 6.71 -22.89 3.52
CA LYS A 332 7.08 -23.71 2.35
C LYS A 332 5.97 -24.66 1.89
N ASP A 333 4.98 -24.92 2.74
CA ASP A 333 3.85 -25.78 2.42
C ASP A 333 2.74 -25.06 1.63
N PHE A 334 2.92 -23.77 1.38
CA PHE A 334 1.97 -22.95 0.66
C PHE A 334 2.61 -22.33 -0.60
N PRO A 335 2.33 -22.84 -1.79
CA PRO A 335 2.61 -22.09 -3.01
C PRO A 335 1.80 -20.78 -3.00
N VAL A 336 2.24 -19.79 -3.76
CA VAL A 336 1.45 -18.56 -3.95
C VAL A 336 0.17 -18.91 -4.69
N GLU A 337 -0.95 -18.41 -4.19
CA GLU A 337 -2.27 -18.61 -4.79
C GLU A 337 -2.81 -17.28 -5.31
N GLY A 338 -3.69 -17.33 -6.33
CA GLY A 338 -4.36 -16.16 -6.90
C GLY A 338 -5.86 -16.33 -6.86
N ALA A 339 -6.58 -15.29 -7.29
CA ALA A 339 -8.02 -15.38 -7.48
C ALA A 339 -8.36 -15.99 -8.87
N ASP A 340 -9.23 -17.00 -8.88
CA ASP A 340 -9.66 -17.66 -10.12
C ASP A 340 -10.79 -16.93 -10.85
N LYS A 341 -11.50 -16.04 -10.14
CA LYS A 341 -12.71 -15.39 -10.65
C LYS A 341 -12.56 -13.89 -10.67
N THR A 342 -13.08 -13.30 -11.74
CA THR A 342 -13.20 -11.87 -11.90
C THR A 342 -14.66 -11.46 -12.01
N LYS A 343 -14.97 -10.20 -11.71
CA LYS A 343 -16.28 -9.61 -11.84
C LYS A 343 -16.15 -8.24 -12.46
N LEU A 344 -17.07 -7.91 -13.37
CA LEU A 344 -17.14 -6.61 -14.00
C LEU A 344 -17.97 -5.66 -13.10
N TYR A 345 -17.43 -4.49 -12.84
CA TYR A 345 -18.07 -3.38 -12.12
C TYR A 345 -18.13 -2.15 -13.00
N ILE A 346 -19.27 -1.44 -12.97
CA ILE A 346 -19.47 -0.20 -13.71
C ILE A 346 -20.07 0.86 -12.78
N ASN A 347 -19.46 2.05 -12.76
CA ASN A 347 -19.98 3.21 -12.04
C ASN A 347 -21.06 3.90 -12.87
N LYS A 348 -22.31 3.81 -12.38
CA LYS A 348 -23.48 4.38 -13.06
C LYS A 348 -23.40 5.91 -13.15
N SER A 349 -23.02 6.56 -12.06
CA SER A 349 -22.89 8.02 -12.02
C SER A 349 -21.83 8.54 -12.98
N GLU A 350 -20.72 7.85 -13.10
CA GLU A 350 -19.64 8.23 -14.01
C GLU A 350 -20.04 7.98 -15.49
N MET A 351 -20.72 6.88 -15.77
CA MET A 351 -21.28 6.61 -17.10
C MET A 351 -22.22 7.77 -17.55
N GLU A 352 -23.07 8.25 -16.64
CA GLU A 352 -23.99 9.38 -16.90
C GLU A 352 -23.22 10.70 -17.08
N THR A 353 -22.20 10.97 -16.25
CA THR A 353 -21.33 12.17 -16.33
C THR A 353 -20.61 12.26 -17.64
N LEU A 354 -20.05 11.15 -18.11
CA LEU A 354 -19.36 11.07 -19.39
C LEU A 354 -20.33 11.12 -20.59
N GLY A 355 -21.61 10.75 -20.39
CA GLY A 355 -22.59 10.57 -21.47
C GLY A 355 -22.24 9.40 -22.38
N ILE A 356 -21.52 8.40 -21.88
CA ILE A 356 -21.05 7.25 -22.63
C ILE A 356 -22.14 6.18 -22.72
N GLN A 357 -22.35 5.61 -23.90
CA GLN A 357 -23.27 4.49 -24.09
C GLN A 357 -22.49 3.17 -24.05
N ILE A 358 -22.74 2.39 -23.01
CA ILE A 358 -22.12 1.08 -22.84
C ILE A 358 -23.02 0.03 -23.52
N PRO A 359 -22.45 -0.88 -24.34
CA PRO A 359 -23.20 -1.94 -24.98
C PRO A 359 -23.98 -2.80 -24.00
N LYS A 360 -25.21 -3.22 -24.39
CA LYS A 360 -26.09 -4.00 -23.51
C LYS A 360 -25.43 -5.29 -23.02
N GLU A 361 -24.67 -5.97 -23.87
CA GLU A 361 -23.95 -7.21 -23.56
C GLU A 361 -22.89 -7.01 -22.44
N VAL A 362 -22.33 -5.80 -22.33
CA VAL A 362 -21.40 -5.42 -21.25
C VAL A 362 -22.18 -5.13 -19.98
N LEU A 363 -23.29 -4.39 -20.06
CA LEU A 363 -24.14 -4.08 -18.92
C LEU A 363 -24.77 -5.33 -18.28
N ASP A 364 -25.22 -6.29 -19.12
CA ASP A 364 -25.88 -7.53 -18.65
C ASP A 364 -24.97 -8.41 -17.76
N ARG A 365 -23.64 -8.28 -17.88
CA ARG A 365 -22.66 -9.04 -17.07
C ARG A 365 -22.02 -8.21 -15.95
N ALA A 366 -22.39 -6.93 -15.84
CA ALA A 366 -21.78 -6.01 -14.89
C ALA A 366 -22.59 -5.88 -13.60
N GLU A 367 -21.87 -5.71 -12.50
CA GLU A 367 -22.46 -5.13 -11.29
C GLU A 367 -22.38 -3.60 -11.38
N MET A 368 -23.54 -2.97 -11.27
CA MET A 368 -23.64 -1.50 -11.25
C MET A 368 -23.40 -0.98 -9.83
N ILE A 369 -22.48 -0.02 -9.70
CA ILE A 369 -22.13 0.66 -8.44
C ILE A 369 -22.59 2.11 -8.52
#